data_cfc91bc27d9c86bc22282d2fa1f5a4c3
#
_entry.id   cfc91bc27d9c86bc22282d2fa1f5a4c3
#
_cell.length_a   1.000
_cell.length_b   1.000
_cell.length_c   1.000
_cell.angle_alpha   90.00
_cell.angle_beta   90.00
_cell.angle_gamma   90.00
#
_symmetry.space_group_name_H-M   'P 1'
#
loop_
_entity.id
_entity.type
_entity.pdbx_description
1 polymer ?
#
loop_
_entity_poly.entity_id
_entity_poly.type
_entity_poly.pdbx_seq_one_letter_code
_entity_poly.pdbx_strand_id
1 'polypeptide(L)'
;MELLLIRHALPERIETTDGSPADPPLSAAGRAQAERMARWLSAEKVGAVYASPMRRARETAEALARVIGAEIAIDPGLVEMDHLSDVYVPLEQLKAEDYPRWQEMVQRGGLYAGVDLAAFRRTVVASVEHAIAANPGGRVAIVCHGGVINAWAGHVLGIADPFFLDVAYTGVSRFLAASTGERSVRSLNETAHLRD
;
A
#
# COMPACT_ATOMS: atom_id res chain seq x y z
N MET A 1 3.36 -17.70 -9.30
CA MET A 1 4.20 -16.59 -8.82
C MET A 1 3.80 -16.13 -7.44
N GLU A 2 4.61 -15.31 -6.76
CA GLU A 2 4.28 -14.74 -5.45
C GLU A 2 4.25 -13.21 -5.55
N LEU A 3 3.23 -12.59 -4.95
CA LEU A 3 3.06 -11.14 -4.83
C LEU A 3 3.27 -10.72 -3.39
N LEU A 4 4.00 -9.63 -3.21
CA LEU A 4 4.23 -8.94 -1.94
C LEU A 4 3.57 -7.56 -2.06
N LEU A 5 2.36 -7.38 -1.53
CA LEU A 5 1.75 -6.06 -1.41
C LEU A 5 2.23 -5.42 -0.11
N ILE A 6 2.82 -4.25 -0.22
CA ILE A 6 3.50 -3.56 0.88
C ILE A 6 2.86 -2.18 1.05
N ARG A 7 2.32 -1.89 2.24
CA ARG A 7 1.88 -0.52 2.54
C ARG A 7 3.11 0.37 2.66
N HIS A 8 3.03 1.60 2.12
CA HIS A 8 4.07 2.61 2.32
C HIS A 8 4.41 2.80 3.80
N ALA A 9 5.61 3.28 4.10
CA ALA A 9 6.05 3.63 5.45
C ALA A 9 5.37 4.91 5.96
N LEU A 10 5.50 5.21 7.24
CA LEU A 10 4.86 6.35 7.90
C LEU A 10 5.25 7.68 7.23
N PRO A 11 4.31 8.43 6.63
CA PRO A 11 4.59 9.74 6.04
C PRO A 11 4.46 10.86 7.07
N GLU A 12 4.86 12.05 6.67
CA GLU A 12 4.59 13.26 7.43
C GLU A 12 3.11 13.65 7.33
N ARG A 13 2.62 14.38 8.34
CA ARG A 13 1.35 15.08 8.24
C ARG A 13 1.54 16.31 7.36
N ILE A 14 0.64 16.53 6.43
CA ILE A 14 0.64 17.73 5.58
C ILE A 14 -0.76 18.25 5.35
N GLU A 15 -0.90 19.56 5.26
CA GLU A 15 -2.10 20.26 4.84
C GLU A 15 -1.66 21.36 3.87
N THR A 16 -2.19 21.32 2.64
CA THR A 16 -1.86 22.33 1.63
C THR A 16 -2.81 23.53 1.76
N THR A 17 -2.32 24.73 1.54
CA THR A 17 -3.11 25.97 1.66
C THR A 17 -3.53 26.52 0.30
N ASP A 18 -3.03 25.94 -0.78
CA ASP A 18 -3.28 26.35 -2.17
C ASP A 18 -4.30 25.45 -2.89
N GLY A 19 -4.88 24.48 -2.17
CA GLY A 19 -5.84 23.50 -2.73
C GLY A 19 -5.20 22.40 -3.58
N SER A 20 -3.86 22.30 -3.63
CA SER A 20 -3.20 21.18 -4.29
C SER A 20 -3.34 19.91 -3.47
N PRO A 21 -3.35 18.73 -4.12
CA PRO A 21 -3.36 17.46 -3.39
C PRO A 21 -2.17 17.29 -2.45
N ALA A 22 -2.42 16.78 -1.24
CA ALA A 22 -1.40 16.49 -0.26
C ALA A 22 -0.64 15.20 -0.63
N ASP A 23 0.65 15.33 -0.95
CA ASP A 23 1.52 14.20 -1.27
C ASP A 23 2.77 14.20 -0.36
N PRO A 24 2.61 13.80 0.93
CA PRO A 24 3.66 13.90 1.92
C PRO A 24 4.86 12.97 1.64
N PRO A 25 6.09 13.41 1.98
CA PRO A 25 7.25 12.55 2.06
C PRO A 25 7.15 11.60 3.27
N LEU A 26 8.05 10.64 3.34
CA LEU A 26 8.22 9.84 4.55
C LEU A 26 8.77 10.68 5.71
N SER A 27 8.24 10.44 6.91
CA SER A 27 8.82 10.96 8.14
C SER A 27 10.18 10.30 8.44
N ALA A 28 10.93 10.84 9.41
CA ALA A 28 12.17 10.19 9.85
C ALA A 28 11.93 8.76 10.35
N ALA A 29 10.85 8.54 11.11
CA ALA A 29 10.43 7.21 11.56
C ALA A 29 10.03 6.31 10.37
N GLY A 30 9.32 6.87 9.39
CA GLY A 30 8.94 6.15 8.17
C GLY A 30 10.13 5.70 7.34
N ARG A 31 11.13 6.55 7.18
CA ARG A 31 12.39 6.15 6.51
C ARG A 31 13.07 4.97 7.23
N ALA A 32 13.11 5.01 8.57
CA ALA A 32 13.66 3.90 9.34
C ALA A 32 12.83 2.60 9.19
N GLN A 33 11.49 2.70 9.12
CA GLN A 33 10.61 1.55 8.82
C GLN A 33 10.90 0.97 7.43
N ALA A 34 11.01 1.83 6.40
CA ALA A 34 11.29 1.41 5.03
C ALA A 34 12.66 0.69 4.92
N GLU A 35 13.69 1.20 5.59
CA GLU A 35 15.01 0.56 5.64
C GLU A 35 14.98 -0.81 6.36
N ARG A 36 14.22 -0.95 7.46
CA ARG A 36 14.05 -2.25 8.14
C ARG A 36 13.33 -3.26 7.24
N MET A 37 12.24 -2.85 6.60
CA MET A 37 11.49 -3.67 5.65
C MET A 37 12.38 -4.10 4.48
N ALA A 38 13.14 -3.19 3.89
CA ALA A 38 14.05 -3.48 2.78
C ALA A 38 15.13 -4.51 3.17
N ARG A 39 15.76 -4.35 4.35
CA ARG A 39 16.72 -5.35 4.88
C ARG A 39 16.06 -6.71 5.13
N TRP A 40 14.86 -6.72 5.69
CA TRP A 40 14.13 -7.97 5.94
C TRP A 40 13.79 -8.72 4.65
N LEU A 41 13.41 -8.00 3.59
CA LEU A 41 13.09 -8.57 2.29
C LEU A 41 14.31 -8.81 1.38
N SER A 42 15.53 -8.43 1.80
CA SER A 42 16.73 -8.53 0.95
C SER A 42 17.05 -9.94 0.45
N ALA A 43 16.71 -10.98 1.23
CA ALA A 43 16.91 -12.38 0.88
C ALA A 43 15.78 -12.99 0.03
N GLU A 44 14.71 -12.24 -0.24
CA GLU A 44 13.46 -12.76 -0.81
C GLU A 44 13.50 -13.00 -2.34
N LYS A 45 14.59 -12.67 -3.04
CA LYS A 45 14.73 -12.80 -4.49
C LYS A 45 13.57 -12.15 -5.27
N VAL A 46 13.22 -10.92 -4.90
CA VAL A 46 12.22 -10.11 -5.62
C VAL A 46 12.78 -9.77 -7.00
N GLY A 47 12.02 -10.11 -8.06
CA GLY A 47 12.44 -9.93 -9.45
C GLY A 47 11.94 -8.63 -10.09
N ALA A 48 10.87 -8.02 -9.54
CA ALA A 48 10.33 -6.76 -10.03
C ALA A 48 9.71 -5.96 -8.89
N VAL A 49 9.78 -4.63 -8.98
CA VAL A 49 9.20 -3.69 -8.01
C VAL A 49 8.26 -2.74 -8.75
N TYR A 50 7.01 -2.71 -8.32
CA TYR A 50 6.02 -1.72 -8.74
C TYR A 50 5.73 -0.77 -7.59
N ALA A 51 5.36 0.47 -7.90
CA ALA A 51 4.96 1.43 -6.88
C ALA A 51 3.84 2.34 -7.36
N SER A 52 2.98 2.76 -6.42
CA SER A 52 2.10 3.89 -6.60
C SER A 52 2.92 5.15 -6.94
N PRO A 53 2.42 6.08 -7.78
CA PRO A 53 3.09 7.35 -8.05
C PRO A 53 3.19 8.28 -6.85
N MET A 54 2.41 8.05 -5.77
CA MET A 54 2.40 8.88 -4.58
C MET A 54 3.75 8.83 -3.86
N ARG A 55 4.24 9.99 -3.43
CA ARG A 55 5.59 10.19 -2.91
C ARG A 55 5.95 9.22 -1.79
N ARG A 56 5.06 9.03 -0.81
CA ARG A 56 5.25 8.10 0.30
C ARG A 56 5.48 6.65 -0.13
N ALA A 57 4.80 6.20 -1.19
CA ALA A 57 4.97 4.86 -1.75
C ALA A 57 6.27 4.75 -2.55
N ARG A 58 6.61 5.76 -3.36
CA ARG A 58 7.87 5.78 -4.12
C ARG A 58 9.08 5.76 -3.19
N GLU A 59 9.14 6.65 -2.17
CA GLU A 59 10.25 6.70 -1.20
C GLU A 59 10.39 5.37 -0.43
N THR A 60 9.28 4.66 -0.16
CA THR A 60 9.32 3.32 0.44
C THR A 60 9.87 2.29 -0.53
N ALA A 61 9.44 2.32 -1.80
CA ALA A 61 9.92 1.41 -2.84
C ALA A 61 11.40 1.62 -3.14
N GLU A 62 11.89 2.85 -3.11
CA GLU A 62 13.31 3.20 -3.31
C GLU A 62 14.21 2.54 -2.27
N ALA A 63 13.77 2.42 -1.01
CA ALA A 63 14.52 1.71 0.01
C ALA A 63 14.70 0.22 -0.36
N LEU A 64 13.63 -0.44 -0.81
CA LEU A 64 13.68 -1.84 -1.25
C LEU A 64 14.51 -2.00 -2.52
N ALA A 65 14.23 -1.20 -3.55
CA ALA A 65 14.88 -1.26 -4.84
C ALA A 65 16.40 -1.09 -4.75
N ARG A 66 16.86 -0.18 -3.88
CA ARG A 66 18.30 0.04 -3.62
C ARG A 66 18.98 -1.23 -3.06
N VAL A 67 18.32 -1.95 -2.15
CA VAL A 67 18.89 -3.14 -1.51
C VAL A 67 18.96 -4.32 -2.45
N ILE A 68 17.94 -4.49 -3.31
CA ILE A 68 17.85 -5.64 -4.23
C ILE A 68 18.42 -5.33 -5.63
N GLY A 69 18.81 -4.09 -5.91
CA GLY A 69 19.35 -3.68 -7.22
C GLY A 69 18.30 -3.68 -8.34
N ALA A 70 17.04 -3.36 -8.04
CA ALA A 70 15.94 -3.35 -9.02
C ALA A 70 15.55 -1.93 -9.46
N GLU A 71 14.95 -1.82 -10.63
CA GLU A 71 14.23 -0.62 -11.07
C GLU A 71 12.79 -0.65 -10.55
N ILE A 72 12.19 0.55 -10.42
CA ILE A 72 10.82 0.72 -9.95
C ILE A 72 9.92 1.07 -11.14
N ALA A 73 8.93 0.23 -11.42
CA ALA A 73 7.87 0.53 -12.36
C ALA A 73 6.74 1.29 -11.65
N ILE A 74 6.44 2.50 -12.09
CA ILE A 74 5.34 3.29 -11.54
C ILE A 74 4.03 2.91 -12.22
N ASP A 75 3.01 2.57 -11.40
CA ASP A 75 1.68 2.22 -11.88
C ASP A 75 0.62 3.20 -11.31
N PRO A 76 0.02 4.07 -12.17
CA PRO A 76 -1.01 5.01 -11.75
C PRO A 76 -2.28 4.37 -11.16
N GLY A 77 -2.57 3.12 -11.46
CA GLY A 77 -3.72 2.41 -10.91
C GLY A 77 -3.54 1.95 -9.46
N LEU A 78 -2.37 2.18 -8.87
CA LEU A 78 -2.05 1.88 -7.47
C LEU A 78 -2.18 3.10 -6.53
N VAL A 79 -2.76 4.23 -6.99
CA VAL A 79 -3.00 5.41 -6.14
C VAL A 79 -4.02 5.09 -5.04
N GLU A 80 -3.93 5.82 -3.91
CA GLU A 80 -4.90 5.69 -2.82
C GLU A 80 -6.14 6.55 -3.08
N MET A 81 -7.22 6.24 -2.40
CA MET A 81 -8.50 6.95 -2.50
C MET A 81 -8.39 8.42 -2.10
N ASP A 82 -7.44 8.76 -1.23
CA ASP A 82 -7.18 10.12 -0.74
C ASP A 82 -6.31 10.98 -1.67
N HIS A 83 -5.96 10.51 -2.86
CA HIS A 83 -4.98 11.16 -3.75
C HIS A 83 -5.37 12.55 -4.23
N LEU A 84 -6.61 12.96 -4.08
CA LEU A 84 -7.11 14.32 -4.38
C LEU A 84 -7.33 15.17 -3.13
N SER A 85 -7.13 14.63 -1.93
CA SER A 85 -7.29 15.37 -0.68
C SER A 85 -6.16 16.40 -0.51
N ASP A 86 -6.49 17.59 -0.06
CA ASP A 86 -5.55 18.65 0.32
C ASP A 86 -4.96 18.45 1.71
N VAL A 87 -5.44 17.44 2.45
CA VAL A 87 -4.99 17.09 3.80
C VAL A 87 -4.60 15.63 3.87
N TYR A 88 -3.44 15.36 4.43
CA TYR A 88 -3.01 14.03 4.83
C TYR A 88 -2.66 13.98 6.33
N VAL A 89 -3.38 13.18 7.08
CA VAL A 89 -3.10 12.90 8.50
C VAL A 89 -2.96 11.39 8.68
N PRO A 90 -1.83 10.89 9.23
CA PRO A 90 -1.73 9.48 9.57
C PRO A 90 -2.86 9.07 10.52
N LEU A 91 -3.65 8.07 10.13
CA LEU A 91 -4.87 7.68 10.89
C LEU A 91 -4.56 7.20 12.30
N GLU A 92 -3.43 6.54 12.47
CA GLU A 92 -2.96 6.06 13.78
C GLU A 92 -2.63 7.25 14.71
N GLN A 93 -2.02 8.31 14.15
CA GLN A 93 -1.75 9.53 14.87
C GLN A 93 -3.04 10.27 15.21
N LEU A 94 -3.95 10.43 14.23
CA LEU A 94 -5.27 11.03 14.45
C LEU A 94 -6.05 10.28 15.54
N LYS A 95 -6.02 8.95 15.54
CA LYS A 95 -6.69 8.13 16.55
C LYS A 95 -6.16 8.38 17.97
N ALA A 96 -4.85 8.62 18.08
CA ALA A 96 -4.21 8.89 19.37
C ALA A 96 -4.45 10.33 19.88
N GLU A 97 -4.49 11.30 18.96
CA GLU A 97 -4.58 12.74 19.26
C GLU A 97 -6.03 13.23 19.34
N ASP A 98 -6.91 12.74 18.46
CA ASP A 98 -8.30 13.17 18.32
C ASP A 98 -9.21 11.98 17.95
N TYR A 99 -9.51 11.15 18.95
CA TYR A 99 -10.34 9.95 18.76
C TYR A 99 -11.75 10.25 18.21
N PRO A 100 -12.47 11.31 18.65
CA PRO A 100 -13.78 11.67 18.08
C PRO A 100 -13.70 11.98 16.58
N ARG A 101 -12.71 12.75 16.15
CA ARG A 101 -12.49 13.07 14.73
C ARG A 101 -12.10 11.82 13.93
N TRP A 102 -11.26 10.95 14.48
CA TRP A 102 -10.95 9.66 13.88
C TRP A 102 -12.20 8.79 13.68
N GLN A 103 -13.08 8.71 14.69
CA GLN A 103 -14.35 7.98 14.58
C GLN A 103 -15.24 8.55 13.46
N GLU A 104 -15.35 9.86 13.35
CA GLU A 104 -16.11 10.50 12.28
C GLU A 104 -15.54 10.16 10.89
N MET A 105 -14.23 10.26 10.73
CA MET A 105 -13.56 9.98 9.46
C MET A 105 -13.67 8.50 9.06
N VAL A 106 -13.44 7.58 9.99
CA VAL A 106 -13.37 6.13 9.68
C VAL A 106 -14.74 5.47 9.70
N GLN A 107 -15.52 5.66 10.78
CA GLN A 107 -16.80 4.95 10.95
C GLN A 107 -17.93 5.53 10.11
N ARG A 108 -17.92 6.83 9.83
CA ARG A 108 -18.91 7.50 9.00
C ARG A 108 -18.53 7.57 7.52
N GLY A 109 -17.44 6.93 7.13
CA GLY A 109 -16.97 6.92 5.75
C GLY A 109 -16.48 8.29 5.25
N GLY A 110 -16.16 9.23 6.15
CA GLY A 110 -15.73 10.59 5.78
C GLY A 110 -14.46 10.62 4.93
N LEU A 111 -13.54 9.68 5.15
CA LEU A 111 -12.32 9.51 4.33
C LEU A 111 -12.61 9.17 2.87
N TYR A 112 -13.76 8.62 2.56
CA TYR A 112 -14.09 8.03 1.28
C TYR A 112 -15.40 8.58 0.71
N ALA A 113 -15.90 9.67 1.32
CA ALA A 113 -17.11 10.34 0.85
C ALA A 113 -16.92 10.78 -0.60
N GLY A 114 -17.79 10.29 -1.48
CA GLY A 114 -17.74 10.59 -2.92
C GLY A 114 -16.82 9.69 -3.75
N VAL A 115 -16.12 8.71 -3.16
CA VAL A 115 -15.30 7.75 -3.91
C VAL A 115 -16.16 6.61 -4.44
N ASP A 116 -16.06 6.32 -5.74
CA ASP A 116 -16.58 5.08 -6.33
C ASP A 116 -15.68 3.89 -5.94
N LEU A 117 -15.99 3.26 -4.82
CA LEU A 117 -15.22 2.11 -4.29
C LEU A 117 -15.21 0.92 -5.26
N ALA A 118 -16.25 0.75 -6.08
CA ALA A 118 -16.30 -0.33 -7.07
C ALA A 118 -15.35 -0.03 -8.24
N ALA A 119 -15.32 1.21 -8.72
CA ALA A 119 -14.34 1.63 -9.74
C ALA A 119 -12.91 1.55 -9.20
N PHE A 120 -12.66 2.02 -7.98
CA PHE A 120 -11.37 1.91 -7.33
C PHE A 120 -10.90 0.43 -7.28
N ARG A 121 -11.75 -0.49 -6.78
CA ARG A 121 -11.42 -1.93 -6.74
C ARG A 121 -11.11 -2.47 -8.13
N ARG A 122 -11.90 -2.14 -9.16
CA ARG A 122 -11.62 -2.59 -10.54
C ARG A 122 -10.26 -2.11 -11.05
N THR A 123 -9.91 -0.86 -10.81
CA THR A 123 -8.61 -0.28 -11.20
C THR A 123 -7.45 -0.99 -10.50
N VAL A 124 -7.53 -1.18 -9.19
CA VAL A 124 -6.51 -1.89 -8.40
C VAL A 124 -6.34 -3.33 -8.90
N VAL A 125 -7.44 -4.06 -9.11
CA VAL A 125 -7.40 -5.44 -9.60
C VAL A 125 -6.73 -5.49 -10.97
N ALA A 126 -7.07 -4.59 -11.89
CA ALA A 126 -6.46 -4.52 -13.22
C ALA A 126 -4.93 -4.26 -13.14
N SER A 127 -4.48 -3.35 -12.28
CA SER A 127 -3.05 -3.06 -12.07
C SER A 127 -2.29 -4.26 -11.49
N VAL A 128 -2.85 -4.91 -10.48
CA VAL A 128 -2.20 -6.09 -9.88
C VAL A 128 -2.15 -7.26 -10.86
N GLU A 129 -3.23 -7.51 -11.61
CA GLU A 129 -3.26 -8.56 -12.65
C GLU A 129 -2.29 -8.24 -13.80
N HIS A 130 -2.11 -6.96 -14.15
CA HIS A 130 -1.09 -6.54 -15.11
C HIS A 130 0.32 -6.90 -14.61
N ALA A 131 0.65 -6.59 -13.36
CA ALA A 131 1.93 -6.96 -12.76
C ALA A 131 2.15 -8.48 -12.72
N ILE A 132 1.09 -9.26 -12.45
CA ILE A 132 1.12 -10.73 -12.51
C ILE A 132 1.45 -11.21 -13.92
N ALA A 133 0.74 -10.72 -14.93
CA ALA A 133 0.91 -11.14 -16.32
C ALA A 133 2.30 -10.79 -16.88
N ALA A 134 2.87 -9.65 -16.46
CA ALA A 134 4.19 -9.21 -16.89
C ALA A 134 5.35 -9.99 -16.25
N ASN A 135 5.11 -10.76 -15.16
CA ASN A 135 6.18 -11.43 -14.39
C ASN A 135 5.87 -12.92 -14.10
N PRO A 136 5.66 -13.75 -15.13
CA PRO A 136 5.27 -15.14 -14.94
C PRO A 136 6.32 -15.93 -14.13
N GLY A 137 5.87 -16.65 -13.10
CA GLY A 137 6.72 -17.49 -12.24
C GLY A 137 7.60 -16.74 -11.25
N GLY A 138 7.64 -15.41 -11.30
CA GLY A 138 8.49 -14.56 -10.47
C GLY A 138 7.94 -14.29 -9.08
N ARG A 139 8.67 -13.46 -8.33
CA ARG A 139 8.22 -12.79 -7.12
C ARG A 139 8.25 -11.29 -7.35
N VAL A 140 7.13 -10.62 -7.10
CA VAL A 140 6.92 -9.19 -7.37
C VAL A 140 6.57 -8.47 -6.09
N ALA A 141 7.21 -7.34 -5.82
CA ALA A 141 6.82 -6.41 -4.77
C ALA A 141 6.00 -5.26 -5.37
N ILE A 142 4.89 -4.93 -4.74
CA ILE A 142 4.01 -3.81 -5.09
C ILE A 142 3.91 -2.91 -3.86
N VAL A 143 4.55 -1.75 -3.90
CA VAL A 143 4.50 -0.77 -2.82
C VAL A 143 3.35 0.19 -3.05
N CYS A 144 2.37 0.16 -2.16
CA CYS A 144 1.09 0.84 -2.33
C CYS A 144 0.50 1.31 -0.98
N HIS A 145 -0.80 1.23 -0.81
CA HIS A 145 -1.54 1.85 0.29
C HIS A 145 -2.50 0.85 0.96
N GLY A 146 -3.05 1.24 2.11
CA GLY A 146 -3.98 0.40 2.86
C GLY A 146 -5.24 0.04 2.10
N GLY A 147 -5.85 1.01 1.41
CA GLY A 147 -7.04 0.79 0.57
C GLY A 147 -6.76 -0.11 -0.62
N VAL A 148 -5.60 0.04 -1.27
CA VAL A 148 -5.17 -0.82 -2.39
C VAL A 148 -5.01 -2.27 -1.93
N ILE A 149 -4.37 -2.51 -0.77
CA ILE A 149 -4.20 -3.86 -0.21
C ILE A 149 -5.56 -4.46 0.15
N ASN A 150 -6.45 -3.69 0.77
CA ASN A 150 -7.81 -4.14 1.08
C ASN A 150 -8.61 -4.48 -0.19
N ALA A 151 -8.51 -3.65 -1.24
CA ALA A 151 -9.20 -3.89 -2.50
C ALA A 151 -8.75 -5.19 -3.17
N TRP A 152 -7.44 -5.46 -3.23
CA TRP A 152 -6.91 -6.71 -3.77
C TRP A 152 -7.21 -7.91 -2.88
N ALA A 153 -6.95 -7.83 -1.57
CA ALA A 153 -7.22 -8.92 -0.64
C ALA A 153 -8.71 -9.26 -0.60
N GLY A 154 -9.59 -8.25 -0.60
CA GLY A 154 -11.03 -8.44 -0.69
C GLY A 154 -11.48 -9.08 -2.00
N HIS A 155 -10.82 -8.77 -3.14
CA HIS A 155 -11.06 -9.44 -4.41
C HIS A 155 -10.72 -10.94 -4.32
N VAL A 156 -9.54 -11.29 -3.79
CA VAL A 156 -9.08 -12.68 -3.67
C VAL A 156 -9.93 -13.48 -2.69
N LEU A 157 -10.37 -12.86 -1.59
CA LEU A 157 -11.15 -13.53 -0.52
C LEU A 157 -12.67 -13.49 -0.73
N GLY A 158 -13.17 -12.75 -1.73
CA GLY A 158 -14.61 -12.57 -1.94
C GLY A 158 -15.25 -11.67 -0.87
N ILE A 159 -14.49 -10.76 -0.22
CA ILE A 159 -14.97 -9.86 0.83
C ILE A 159 -15.44 -8.55 0.19
N ALA A 160 -16.67 -8.16 0.51
CA ALA A 160 -17.26 -6.92 -0.01
C ALA A 160 -16.83 -5.67 0.79
N ASP A 161 -16.62 -5.82 2.10
CA ASP A 161 -16.18 -4.72 2.97
C ASP A 161 -14.84 -4.16 2.48
N PRO A 162 -14.75 -2.85 2.17
CA PRO A 162 -13.54 -2.24 1.63
C PRO A 162 -12.42 -2.03 2.67
N PHE A 163 -12.70 -2.20 3.96
CA PHE A 163 -11.78 -1.90 5.07
C PHE A 163 -11.74 -2.99 6.15
N PHE A 164 -11.79 -4.24 5.73
CA PHE A 164 -11.81 -5.37 6.64
C PHE A 164 -10.46 -5.65 7.31
N LEU A 165 -9.36 -5.09 6.76
CA LEU A 165 -8.00 -5.31 7.24
C LEU A 165 -7.34 -3.97 7.64
N ASP A 166 -6.90 -3.86 8.90
CA ASP A 166 -6.03 -2.78 9.36
C ASP A 166 -4.57 -3.10 9.01
N VAL A 167 -4.06 -2.46 7.96
CA VAL A 167 -2.72 -2.72 7.43
C VAL A 167 -1.72 -1.77 8.07
N ALA A 168 -0.71 -2.29 8.76
CA ALA A 168 0.36 -1.51 9.36
C ALA A 168 1.27 -0.84 8.30
N TYR A 169 1.91 0.29 8.64
CA TYR A 169 2.96 0.87 7.78
C TYR A 169 4.08 -0.14 7.56
N THR A 170 4.53 -0.27 6.32
CA THR A 170 5.44 -1.31 5.82
C THR A 170 4.97 -2.75 6.03
N GLY A 171 3.73 -2.97 6.46
CA GLY A 171 3.12 -4.30 6.54
C GLY A 171 3.13 -4.99 5.16
N VAL A 172 3.57 -6.26 5.14
CA VAL A 172 3.68 -7.06 3.93
C VAL A 172 2.57 -8.10 3.88
N SER A 173 1.80 -8.08 2.81
CA SER A 173 0.76 -9.09 2.55
C SER A 173 1.16 -9.93 1.35
N ARG A 174 1.13 -11.27 1.49
CA ARG A 174 1.60 -12.21 0.47
C ARG A 174 0.45 -12.93 -0.18
N PHE A 175 0.53 -13.01 -1.51
CA PHE A 175 -0.45 -13.71 -2.33
C PHE A 175 0.25 -14.65 -3.30
N LEU A 176 -0.43 -15.73 -3.65
CA LEU A 176 0.01 -16.63 -4.71
C LEU A 176 -0.90 -16.47 -5.92
N ALA A 177 -0.30 -16.43 -7.11
CA ALA A 177 -1.01 -16.37 -8.37
C ALA A 177 -0.56 -17.53 -9.28
N ALA A 178 -1.48 -18.44 -9.57
CA ALA A 178 -1.27 -19.53 -10.51
C ALA A 178 -1.42 -19.04 -11.97
N SER A 179 -0.75 -19.71 -12.89
CA SER A 179 -0.90 -19.43 -14.33
C SER A 179 -2.27 -19.80 -14.88
N THR A 180 -2.99 -20.63 -14.17
CA THR A 180 -4.37 -21.09 -14.46
C THR A 180 -5.45 -20.11 -14.01
N GLY A 181 -5.07 -19.03 -13.31
CA GLY A 181 -5.99 -17.95 -12.93
C GLY A 181 -6.34 -17.89 -11.44
N GLU A 182 -5.98 -18.93 -10.66
CA GLU A 182 -6.28 -18.95 -9.23
C GLU A 182 -5.44 -17.94 -8.46
N ARG A 183 -6.04 -17.34 -7.46
CA ARG A 183 -5.43 -16.40 -6.53
C ARG A 183 -5.68 -16.87 -5.10
N SER A 184 -4.64 -16.83 -4.26
CA SER A 184 -4.80 -17.21 -2.86
C SER A 184 -3.98 -16.32 -1.94
N VAL A 185 -4.44 -16.16 -0.71
CA VAL A 185 -3.73 -15.46 0.35
C VAL A 185 -2.76 -16.43 1.02
N ARG A 186 -1.50 -16.06 1.16
CA ARG A 186 -0.50 -16.79 1.93
C ARG A 186 -0.37 -16.23 3.35
N SER A 187 -0.29 -14.91 3.46
CA SER A 187 -0.27 -14.18 4.74
C SER A 187 -0.75 -12.75 4.54
N LEU A 188 -1.21 -12.12 5.60
CA LEU A 188 -1.62 -10.71 5.61
C LEU A 188 -0.88 -9.96 6.69
N ASN A 189 -0.46 -8.72 6.35
CA ASN A 189 0.06 -7.73 7.30
C ASN A 189 1.23 -8.25 8.16
N GLU A 190 2.24 -8.87 7.55
CA GLU A 190 3.45 -9.28 8.25
C GLU A 190 4.25 -8.05 8.68
N THR A 191 4.60 -7.97 9.97
CA THR A 191 5.30 -6.84 10.59
C THR A 191 6.51 -7.26 11.41
N ALA A 192 7.06 -8.47 11.17
CA ALA A 192 8.18 -9.01 11.94
C ALA A 192 9.42 -8.10 11.95
N HIS A 193 9.67 -7.38 10.86
CA HIS A 193 10.76 -6.41 10.71
C HIS A 193 10.61 -5.14 11.57
N LEU A 194 9.44 -4.90 12.17
CA LEU A 194 9.18 -3.75 13.05
C LEU A 194 9.39 -4.09 14.54
N ARG A 195 9.58 -5.37 14.86
CA ARG A 195 9.89 -5.81 16.23
C ARG A 195 11.38 -5.57 16.50
N ASP A 196 11.68 -5.04 17.68
CA ASP A 196 13.04 -4.90 18.20
C ASP A 196 13.62 -6.26 18.61
#